data_a8ee3c02ba6c5c930e28129aa4089a1f
#
_entry.id   a8ee3c02ba6c5c930e28129aa4089a1f
#
_cell.length_a   1.000
_cell.length_b   1.000
_cell.length_c   1.000
_cell.angle_alpha   90.00
_cell.angle_beta   90.00
_cell.angle_gamma   90.00
#
_symmetry.space_group_name_H-M   'P 1'
#
loop_
_entity.id
_entity.type
_entity.pdbx_description
1 polymer ?
#
loop_
_entity_poly.entity_id
_entity_poly.type
_entity_poly.pdbx_seq_one_letter_code
_entity_poly.pdbx_strand_id
1 'polypeptide(L)'
;LKDTGVIYRALEEYLENRYVTAEDVLEVLAGKLEESSLIRNSEVLVDGFTGFTPVQIGVLGKLFRHCEKDYVTIIMDEREDPYKKAIPHQLFAMSRQLIQQLMKAADEAGCPVEPEIWVRRSGYGRFQSGSMMDQLEQNLFRYGIRRIVGTEAGKRAESKAGAGTNGKNKKEIGPSTLENAQKTKKEHLESGQNLKQQGIYISVAPSPRAELEETVRLIRRMVREEKMRYQDFAVLTGDLSIYGTYAREIFEKCGIP
;
A
#
# COMPACT_ATOMS: atom_id res chain seq x y z
N LEU A 1 31.87 5.90 -24.19
CA LEU A 1 31.94 4.62 -23.48
C LEU A 1 33.38 4.20 -23.12
N LYS A 2 34.38 4.32 -24.02
CA LYS A 2 35.76 3.96 -23.70
C LYS A 2 36.37 4.89 -22.62
N ASP A 3 36.16 6.19 -22.74
CA ASP A 3 36.70 7.20 -21.81
C ASP A 3 36.06 7.06 -20.41
N THR A 4 34.74 6.77 -20.35
CA THR A 4 34.04 6.50 -19.09
C THR A 4 34.63 5.29 -18.36
N GLY A 5 35.00 4.23 -19.11
CA GLY A 5 35.64 3.05 -18.55
C GLY A 5 37.07 3.28 -18.03
N VAL A 6 37.78 4.24 -18.59
CA VAL A 6 39.11 4.63 -18.10
C VAL A 6 39.01 5.43 -16.81
N ILE A 7 38.07 6.38 -16.76
CA ILE A 7 37.81 7.19 -15.57
C ILE A 7 37.35 6.31 -14.42
N TYR A 8 36.43 5.36 -14.69
CA TYR A 8 35.91 4.43 -13.69
C TYR A 8 37.03 3.59 -13.08
N ARG A 9 37.87 2.98 -13.89
CA ARG A 9 39.03 2.21 -13.43
C ARG A 9 40.01 3.03 -12.59
N ALA A 10 40.33 4.25 -13.03
CA ALA A 10 41.20 5.12 -12.27
C ALA A 10 40.58 5.54 -10.92
N LEU A 11 39.28 5.69 -10.86
CA LEU A 11 38.55 5.92 -9.59
C LEU A 11 38.61 4.72 -8.70
N GLU A 12 38.35 3.50 -9.20
CA GLU A 12 38.46 2.25 -8.45
C GLU A 12 39.87 2.07 -7.86
N GLU A 13 40.90 2.24 -8.64
CA GLU A 13 42.31 2.21 -8.20
C GLU A 13 42.63 3.27 -7.12
N TYR A 14 42.04 4.46 -7.22
CA TYR A 14 42.19 5.49 -6.21
C TYR A 14 41.51 5.18 -4.90
N LEU A 15 40.33 4.58 -4.96
CA LEU A 15 39.52 4.20 -3.78
C LEU A 15 40.06 2.96 -3.09
N GLU A 16 40.67 2.05 -3.85
CA GLU A 16 41.16 0.77 -3.35
C GLU A 16 42.05 0.94 -2.12
N ASN A 17 41.72 0.24 -1.03
CA ASN A 17 42.41 0.28 0.27
C ASN A 17 42.48 1.66 0.97
N ARG A 18 41.77 2.69 0.47
CA ARG A 18 41.76 4.03 1.08
C ARG A 18 40.41 4.45 1.61
N TYR A 19 39.36 4.08 0.87
CA TYR A 19 37.99 4.51 1.17
C TYR A 19 37.02 3.36 0.91
N VAL A 20 35.95 3.31 1.69
CA VAL A 20 34.80 2.45 1.45
C VAL A 20 33.67 3.37 1.00
N THR A 21 33.12 3.15 -0.18
CA THR A 21 31.97 3.91 -0.66
C THR A 21 30.70 3.45 0.06
N ALA A 22 29.65 4.27 0.03
CA ALA A 22 28.37 3.90 0.64
C ALA A 22 27.77 2.63 0.00
N GLU A 23 28.06 2.41 -1.27
CA GLU A 23 27.65 1.23 -2.03
C GLU A 23 28.39 -0.04 -1.57
N ASP A 24 29.68 0.09 -1.23
CA ASP A 24 30.53 -1.04 -0.86
C ASP A 24 30.37 -1.47 0.61
N VAL A 25 29.75 -0.65 1.46
CA VAL A 25 29.59 -0.92 2.89
C VAL A 25 28.99 -2.31 3.14
N LEU A 26 27.97 -2.70 2.36
CA LEU A 26 27.28 -3.99 2.53
C LEU A 26 28.19 -5.16 2.10
N GLU A 27 29.03 -4.99 1.10
CA GLU A 27 29.99 -6.02 0.67
C GLU A 27 31.10 -6.21 1.70
N VAL A 28 31.64 -5.11 2.22
CA VAL A 28 32.61 -5.14 3.33
C VAL A 28 32.01 -5.78 4.56
N LEU A 29 30.78 -5.39 4.92
CA LEU A 29 30.03 -6.02 6.02
C LEU A 29 29.90 -7.52 5.80
N ALA A 30 29.46 -7.94 4.61
CA ALA A 30 29.31 -9.34 4.26
C ALA A 30 30.63 -10.13 4.44
N GLY A 31 31.78 -9.51 4.11
CA GLY A 31 33.10 -10.11 4.33
C GLY A 31 33.47 -10.29 5.79
N LYS A 32 32.90 -9.47 6.70
CA LYS A 32 33.21 -9.49 8.14
C LYS A 32 32.24 -10.29 9.00
N LEU A 33 31.08 -10.66 8.47
CA LEU A 33 30.06 -11.39 9.23
C LEU A 33 30.59 -12.74 9.77
N GLU A 34 31.40 -13.45 9.00
CA GLU A 34 31.97 -14.77 9.38
C GLU A 34 32.92 -14.70 10.58
N GLU A 35 33.61 -13.55 10.72
CA GLU A 35 34.58 -13.33 11.81
C GLU A 35 33.90 -12.82 13.10
N SER A 36 32.63 -12.39 13.02
CA SER A 36 31.93 -11.75 14.13
C SER A 36 31.39 -12.75 15.13
N SER A 37 31.90 -12.69 16.36
CA SER A 37 31.36 -13.46 17.47
C SER A 37 29.99 -13.01 17.93
N LEU A 38 29.63 -11.73 17.67
CA LEU A 38 28.32 -11.16 17.96
C LEU A 38 27.25 -11.86 17.13
N ILE A 39 27.50 -12.05 15.84
CA ILE A 39 26.53 -12.63 14.89
C ILE A 39 26.24 -14.10 15.20
N ARG A 40 27.24 -14.87 15.56
CA ARG A 40 27.09 -16.32 15.83
C ARG A 40 26.12 -16.66 16.96
N ASN A 41 25.96 -15.77 17.92
CA ASN A 41 25.10 -15.95 19.09
C ASN A 41 23.88 -15.00 19.06
N SER A 42 23.48 -14.53 17.87
CA SER A 42 22.38 -13.59 17.74
C SER A 42 21.20 -14.20 17.00
N GLU A 43 20.02 -13.75 17.40
CA GLU A 43 18.81 -13.84 16.59
C GLU A 43 18.66 -12.54 15.79
N VAL A 44 18.40 -12.63 14.49
CA VAL A 44 18.25 -11.48 13.61
C VAL A 44 16.80 -11.34 13.16
N LEU A 45 16.23 -10.17 13.34
CA LEU A 45 14.90 -9.81 12.86
C LEU A 45 15.00 -8.78 11.73
N VAL A 46 14.47 -9.12 10.57
CA VAL A 46 14.39 -8.26 9.39
C VAL A 46 12.93 -7.91 9.14
N ASP A 47 12.57 -6.65 9.31
CA ASP A 47 11.18 -6.18 9.26
C ASP A 47 10.98 -5.01 8.29
N GLY A 48 9.80 -4.96 7.63
CA GLY A 48 9.37 -3.82 6.84
C GLY A 48 9.94 -3.74 5.42
N PHE A 49 10.61 -4.76 4.91
CA PHE A 49 11.14 -4.79 3.56
C PHE A 49 10.11 -5.33 2.55
N THR A 50 10.05 -4.68 1.38
CA THR A 50 9.23 -5.12 0.24
C THR A 50 10.04 -5.83 -0.84
N GLY A 51 11.37 -5.81 -0.74
CA GLY A 51 12.32 -6.44 -1.64
C GLY A 51 13.76 -6.19 -1.19
N PHE A 52 14.69 -6.97 -1.71
CA PHE A 52 16.12 -6.82 -1.46
C PHE A 52 16.90 -6.71 -2.76
N THR A 53 17.95 -5.91 -2.75
CA THR A 53 18.94 -5.88 -3.83
C THR A 53 19.79 -7.16 -3.80
N PRO A 54 20.47 -7.52 -4.89
CA PRO A 54 21.35 -8.69 -4.92
C PRO A 54 22.42 -8.67 -3.81
N VAL A 55 22.98 -7.50 -3.51
CA VAL A 55 23.98 -7.33 -2.44
C VAL A 55 23.36 -7.62 -1.07
N GLN A 56 22.15 -7.08 -0.81
CA GLN A 56 21.42 -7.36 0.43
C GLN A 56 21.07 -8.84 0.58
N ILE A 57 20.66 -9.51 -0.48
CA ILE A 57 20.45 -10.98 -0.47
C ILE A 57 21.74 -11.71 -0.14
N GLY A 58 22.90 -11.26 -0.68
CA GLY A 58 24.20 -11.82 -0.33
C GLY A 58 24.54 -11.69 1.15
N VAL A 59 24.24 -10.54 1.77
CA VAL A 59 24.39 -10.31 3.22
C VAL A 59 23.47 -11.25 4.00
N LEU A 60 22.18 -11.36 3.61
CA LEU A 60 21.21 -12.24 4.26
C LEU A 60 21.63 -13.71 4.17
N GLY A 61 22.13 -14.17 3.02
CA GLY A 61 22.62 -15.54 2.87
C GLY A 61 23.80 -15.86 3.81
N LYS A 62 24.63 -14.87 4.14
CA LYS A 62 25.68 -15.02 5.16
C LYS A 62 25.11 -15.00 6.58
N LEU A 63 24.12 -14.17 6.87
CA LEU A 63 23.42 -14.19 8.15
C LEU A 63 22.76 -15.55 8.38
N PHE A 64 22.01 -16.08 7.41
CA PHE A 64 21.39 -17.40 7.48
C PHE A 64 22.36 -18.55 7.77
N ARG A 65 23.62 -18.38 7.41
CA ARG A 65 24.65 -19.38 7.68
C ARG A 65 25.27 -19.28 9.07
N HIS A 66 25.30 -18.07 9.65
CA HIS A 66 26.11 -17.79 10.83
C HIS A 66 25.30 -17.39 12.06
N CYS A 67 24.07 -16.91 11.92
CA CYS A 67 23.18 -16.58 13.05
C CYS A 67 22.60 -17.86 13.67
N GLU A 68 22.17 -17.73 14.91
CA GLU A 68 21.45 -18.80 15.60
C GLU A 68 20.03 -18.95 15.01
N LYS A 69 19.37 -17.81 14.74
CA LYS A 69 18.03 -17.78 14.15
C LYS A 69 17.78 -16.46 13.41
N ASP A 70 17.11 -16.56 12.27
CA ASP A 70 16.73 -15.41 11.47
C ASP A 70 15.21 -15.36 11.26
N TYR A 71 14.62 -14.19 11.47
CA TYR A 71 13.21 -13.93 11.25
C TYR A 71 13.03 -12.86 10.18
N VAL A 72 12.24 -13.13 9.17
CA VAL A 72 11.91 -12.14 8.15
C VAL A 72 10.40 -11.97 8.09
N THR A 73 9.92 -10.74 8.35
CA THR A 73 8.50 -10.43 8.24
C THR A 73 8.15 -10.02 6.82
N ILE A 74 7.04 -10.54 6.30
CA ILE A 74 6.56 -10.25 4.94
C ILE A 74 5.07 -9.94 5.00
N ILE A 75 4.66 -8.85 4.36
CA ILE A 75 3.25 -8.47 4.28
C ILE A 75 2.58 -9.27 3.17
N MET A 76 1.56 -10.04 3.54
CA MET A 76 0.75 -10.83 2.60
C MET A 76 -0.67 -11.03 3.14
N ASP A 77 -1.63 -11.27 2.26
CA ASP A 77 -2.98 -11.68 2.65
C ASP A 77 -2.99 -13.18 2.98
N GLU A 78 -3.61 -13.55 4.10
CA GLU A 78 -3.73 -14.95 4.55
C GLU A 78 -4.44 -15.88 3.56
N ARG A 79 -5.20 -15.30 2.62
CA ARG A 79 -5.89 -16.04 1.55
C ARG A 79 -5.01 -16.32 0.35
N GLU A 80 -3.79 -15.79 0.33
CA GLU A 80 -2.81 -15.99 -0.74
C GLU A 80 -1.83 -17.09 -0.35
N ASP A 81 -1.50 -17.95 -1.30
CA ASP A 81 -0.43 -18.92 -1.15
C ASP A 81 0.92 -18.22 -1.32
N PRO A 82 1.78 -18.18 -0.28
CA PRO A 82 3.07 -17.48 -0.32
C PRO A 82 4.07 -18.11 -1.29
N TYR A 83 3.96 -19.41 -1.54
CA TYR A 83 4.90 -20.16 -2.36
C TYR A 83 4.50 -20.24 -3.83
N LYS A 84 3.32 -19.74 -4.17
CA LYS A 84 2.86 -19.71 -5.56
C LYS A 84 3.71 -18.77 -6.40
N LYS A 85 3.92 -19.12 -7.67
CA LYS A 85 4.68 -18.29 -8.62
C LYS A 85 4.15 -16.85 -8.64
N ALA A 86 5.06 -15.90 -8.51
CA ALA A 86 4.74 -14.48 -8.63
C ALA A 86 4.28 -14.12 -10.04
N ILE A 87 3.15 -13.42 -10.14
CA ILE A 87 2.61 -12.90 -11.41
C ILE A 87 2.60 -11.37 -11.27
N PRO A 88 3.30 -10.62 -12.16
CA PRO A 88 3.59 -9.19 -11.96
C PRO A 88 2.40 -8.27 -11.68
N HIS A 89 1.22 -8.59 -12.22
CA HIS A 89 0.01 -7.77 -12.03
C HIS A 89 -0.79 -8.09 -10.77
N GLN A 90 -0.35 -9.07 -9.97
CA GLN A 90 -1.03 -9.40 -8.71
C GLN A 90 -0.53 -8.51 -7.57
N LEU A 91 -1.42 -8.20 -6.63
CA LEU A 91 -1.13 -7.30 -5.50
C LEU A 91 0.10 -7.74 -4.69
N PHE A 92 0.23 -9.04 -4.42
CA PHE A 92 1.34 -9.59 -3.63
C PHE A 92 2.45 -10.22 -4.49
N ALA A 93 2.59 -9.79 -5.76
CA ALA A 93 3.65 -10.30 -6.64
C ALA A 93 5.05 -10.05 -6.06
N MET A 94 5.30 -8.86 -5.53
CA MET A 94 6.59 -8.50 -4.91
C MET A 94 6.87 -9.34 -3.66
N SER A 95 5.87 -9.54 -2.81
CA SER A 95 6.01 -10.37 -1.60
C SER A 95 6.34 -11.82 -1.95
N ARG A 96 5.69 -12.40 -2.96
CA ARG A 96 6.02 -13.75 -3.45
C ARG A 96 7.40 -13.84 -4.07
N GLN A 97 7.80 -12.83 -4.86
CA GLN A 97 9.14 -12.76 -5.41
C GLN A 97 10.20 -12.69 -4.32
N LEU A 98 9.93 -11.90 -3.28
CA LEU A 98 10.79 -11.79 -2.11
C LEU A 98 10.94 -13.14 -1.39
N ILE A 99 9.83 -13.85 -1.14
CA ILE A 99 9.85 -15.20 -0.54
C ILE A 99 10.71 -16.15 -1.38
N GLN A 100 10.54 -16.16 -2.71
CA GLN A 100 11.33 -17.02 -3.59
C GLN A 100 12.83 -16.70 -3.53
N GLN A 101 13.19 -15.41 -3.45
CA GLN A 101 14.60 -14.99 -3.30
C GLN A 101 15.18 -15.44 -1.95
N LEU A 102 14.43 -15.28 -0.86
CA LEU A 102 14.87 -15.69 0.48
C LEU A 102 14.99 -17.21 0.60
N MET A 103 14.02 -17.96 0.08
CA MET A 103 14.07 -19.42 0.04
C MET A 103 15.30 -19.93 -0.70
N LYS A 104 15.62 -19.32 -1.84
CA LYS A 104 16.81 -19.64 -2.62
C LYS A 104 18.08 -19.32 -1.83
N ALA A 105 18.15 -18.15 -1.19
CA ALA A 105 19.30 -17.75 -0.39
C ALA A 105 19.51 -18.67 0.84
N ALA A 106 18.43 -19.12 1.48
CA ALA A 106 18.48 -20.08 2.58
C ALA A 106 18.97 -21.45 2.13
N ASP A 107 18.49 -21.94 0.99
CA ASP A 107 18.95 -23.21 0.38
C ASP A 107 20.44 -23.18 0.04
N GLU A 108 20.91 -22.10 -0.61
CA GLU A 108 22.32 -21.86 -0.93
C GLU A 108 23.20 -21.72 0.33
N ALA A 109 22.64 -21.23 1.43
CA ALA A 109 23.31 -21.13 2.72
C ALA A 109 23.31 -22.46 3.50
N GLY A 110 22.49 -23.43 3.10
CA GLY A 110 22.26 -24.67 3.84
C GLY A 110 21.44 -24.46 5.12
N CYS A 111 20.66 -23.37 5.19
CA CYS A 111 19.84 -23.02 6.34
C CYS A 111 18.44 -23.66 6.20
N PRO A 112 17.98 -24.47 7.17
CA PRO A 112 16.64 -25.02 7.15
C PRO A 112 15.61 -23.91 7.36
N VAL A 113 14.54 -23.92 6.54
CA VAL A 113 13.44 -22.96 6.66
C VAL A 113 12.33 -23.60 7.47
N GLU A 114 11.94 -22.95 8.57
CA GLU A 114 10.78 -23.35 9.37
C GLU A 114 9.46 -22.95 8.65
N PRO A 115 8.35 -23.63 8.96
CA PRO A 115 7.02 -23.22 8.45
C PRO A 115 6.70 -21.78 8.85
N GLU A 116 6.01 -21.07 7.97
CA GLU A 116 5.62 -19.69 8.19
C GLU A 116 4.65 -19.53 9.38
N ILE A 117 4.81 -18.45 10.12
CA ILE A 117 3.94 -18.08 11.22
C ILE A 117 3.04 -16.92 10.76
N TRP A 118 1.74 -17.17 10.65
CA TRP A 118 0.77 -16.15 10.32
C TRP A 118 0.40 -15.33 11.56
N VAL A 119 0.95 -14.10 11.64
CA VAL A 119 0.61 -13.17 12.71
C VAL A 119 -0.73 -12.50 12.40
N ARG A 120 -1.81 -13.05 12.95
CA ARG A 120 -3.14 -12.49 12.82
C ARG A 120 -3.37 -11.44 13.89
N ARG A 121 -3.79 -10.25 13.49
CA ARG A 121 -4.37 -9.27 14.40
C ARG A 121 -5.82 -9.66 14.70
N SER A 122 -6.05 -10.63 15.54
CA SER A 122 -7.39 -10.91 16.02
C SER A 122 -7.91 -9.73 16.85
N GLY A 123 -9.00 -9.10 16.41
CA GLY A 123 -9.66 -8.00 17.13
C GLY A 123 -9.14 -6.59 16.87
N TYR A 124 -8.04 -6.42 16.16
CA TYR A 124 -7.46 -5.11 15.81
C TYR A 124 -7.32 -4.94 14.30
N GLY A 125 -8.42 -5.09 13.56
CA GLY A 125 -8.46 -4.64 12.18
C GLY A 125 -8.18 -3.12 12.11
N ARG A 126 -7.51 -2.65 11.04
CA ARG A 126 -7.31 -1.22 10.78
C ARG A 126 -8.65 -0.48 10.70
N PHE A 127 -9.67 -1.17 10.22
CA PHE A 127 -11.03 -0.66 10.10
C PHE A 127 -11.98 -1.47 10.98
N GLN A 128 -13.05 -0.83 11.43
CA GLN A 128 -14.10 -1.49 12.18
C GLN A 128 -14.72 -2.61 11.32
N SER A 129 -14.82 -3.81 11.87
CA SER A 129 -15.37 -4.99 11.18
C SER A 129 -16.77 -4.70 10.62
N GLY A 130 -16.99 -5.02 9.34
CA GLY A 130 -18.24 -4.77 8.63
C GLY A 130 -18.43 -3.32 8.14
N SER A 131 -17.49 -2.39 8.42
CA SER A 131 -17.52 -1.04 7.86
C SER A 131 -17.29 -1.06 6.34
N MET A 132 -17.64 0.04 5.65
CA MET A 132 -17.35 0.17 4.21
C MET A 132 -15.86 0.07 3.89
N MET A 133 -15.00 0.60 4.76
CA MET A 133 -13.55 0.53 4.58
C MET A 133 -13.01 -0.89 4.79
N ASP A 134 -13.53 -1.62 5.76
CA ASP A 134 -13.22 -3.04 5.96
C ASP A 134 -13.64 -3.88 4.74
N GLN A 135 -14.85 -3.66 4.23
CA GLN A 135 -15.32 -4.33 3.02
C GLN A 135 -14.51 -3.94 1.77
N LEU A 136 -14.09 -2.68 1.65
CA LEU A 136 -13.21 -2.23 0.56
C LEU A 136 -11.86 -2.92 0.65
N GLU A 137 -11.22 -2.92 1.82
CA GLU A 137 -9.92 -3.58 2.04
C GLU A 137 -9.98 -5.06 1.70
N GLN A 138 -11.03 -5.76 2.12
CA GLN A 138 -11.20 -7.18 1.84
C GLN A 138 -11.44 -7.52 0.37
N ASN A 139 -11.95 -6.59 -0.44
CA ASN A 139 -12.35 -6.84 -1.82
C ASN A 139 -11.54 -6.06 -2.86
N LEU A 140 -10.73 -5.09 -2.44
CA LEU A 140 -9.89 -4.30 -3.35
C LEU A 140 -8.90 -5.23 -4.08
N PHE A 141 -8.75 -5.03 -5.38
CA PHE A 141 -7.92 -5.84 -6.28
C PHE A 141 -8.27 -7.35 -6.33
N ARG A 142 -9.47 -7.72 -5.87
CA ARG A 142 -10.00 -9.08 -6.00
C ARG A 142 -10.86 -9.22 -7.25
N TYR A 143 -10.78 -10.38 -7.89
CA TYR A 143 -11.67 -10.70 -9.01
C TYR A 143 -13.08 -10.97 -8.49
N GLY A 144 -14.06 -10.46 -9.23
CA GLY A 144 -15.47 -10.56 -8.92
C GLY A 144 -16.01 -9.24 -8.34
N ILE A 145 -17.08 -8.75 -8.95
CA ILE A 145 -17.77 -7.55 -8.48
C ILE A 145 -18.66 -7.96 -7.31
N ARG A 146 -18.26 -7.58 -6.09
CA ARG A 146 -19.10 -7.70 -4.92
C ARG A 146 -19.71 -6.35 -4.58
N ARG A 147 -21.01 -6.32 -4.36
CA ARG A 147 -21.70 -5.11 -3.89
C ARG A 147 -21.29 -4.86 -2.44
N ILE A 148 -20.68 -3.72 -2.18
CA ILE A 148 -20.41 -3.24 -0.83
C ILE A 148 -21.73 -2.71 -0.26
N VAL A 149 -22.19 -3.31 0.83
CA VAL A 149 -23.45 -2.93 1.49
C VAL A 149 -23.09 -2.13 2.73
N GLY A 150 -23.36 -0.82 2.71
CA GLY A 150 -23.24 0.01 3.93
C GLY A 150 -24.25 -0.41 4.99
N THR A 151 -23.83 -0.42 6.25
CA THR A 151 -24.51 -1.02 7.39
C THR A 151 -25.91 -0.51 7.69
N GLU A 152 -26.33 0.64 7.16
CA GLU A 152 -27.67 1.20 7.39
C GLU A 152 -28.51 1.37 6.10
N ALA A 153 -27.90 1.85 5.03
CA ALA A 153 -28.59 2.02 3.74
C ALA A 153 -28.91 0.67 3.06
N GLY A 154 -28.09 -0.35 3.28
CA GLY A 154 -28.28 -1.68 2.70
C GLY A 154 -29.45 -2.44 3.29
N LYS A 155 -29.68 -2.34 4.58
CA LYS A 155 -30.83 -3.00 5.26
C LYS A 155 -32.18 -2.47 4.76
N ARG A 156 -32.27 -1.19 4.39
CA ARG A 156 -33.47 -0.59 3.80
C ARG A 156 -33.70 -1.01 2.34
N ALA A 157 -32.66 -1.31 1.59
CA ALA A 157 -32.78 -1.76 0.20
C ALA A 157 -33.17 -3.24 0.10
N GLU A 158 -32.66 -4.09 0.99
CA GLU A 158 -32.99 -5.52 1.05
C GLU A 158 -34.43 -5.75 1.55
N SER A 159 -34.91 -4.97 2.51
CA SER A 159 -36.30 -5.08 2.99
C SER A 159 -37.33 -4.65 1.93
N LYS A 160 -36.94 -3.86 0.92
CA LYS A 160 -37.79 -3.51 -0.23
C LYS A 160 -37.62 -4.44 -1.45
N ALA A 161 -36.53 -5.20 -1.53
CA ALA A 161 -36.28 -6.13 -2.63
C ALA A 161 -36.86 -7.53 -2.38
N GLY A 162 -37.19 -7.85 -1.12
CA GLY A 162 -37.76 -9.12 -0.73
C GLY A 162 -39.30 -9.27 -0.89
N ALA A 163 -39.98 -8.24 -1.33
CA ALA A 163 -41.42 -8.27 -1.56
C ALA A 163 -41.75 -7.90 -3.01
N GLY A 164 -41.76 -8.91 -3.91
CA GLY A 164 -42.33 -8.68 -5.26
C GLY A 164 -41.70 -9.37 -6.42
N THR A 165 -42.20 -10.55 -6.69
CA THR A 165 -42.55 -11.15 -8.01
C THR A 165 -41.49 -11.34 -9.12
N ASN A 166 -41.44 -12.61 -9.52
CA ASN A 166 -41.09 -13.07 -10.86
C ASN A 166 -41.60 -12.15 -11.98
N GLY A 167 -40.70 -11.69 -12.86
CA GLY A 167 -41.10 -10.98 -14.07
C GLY A 167 -39.91 -10.50 -14.89
N LYS A 168 -39.64 -11.20 -15.98
CA LYS A 168 -38.76 -10.76 -17.06
C LYS A 168 -39.09 -9.36 -17.52
N ASN A 169 -38.19 -8.40 -17.40
CA ASN A 169 -38.12 -7.27 -18.35
C ASN A 169 -36.77 -6.56 -18.24
N LYS A 170 -36.01 -6.61 -19.33
CA LYS A 170 -34.93 -5.69 -19.64
C LYS A 170 -35.56 -4.29 -19.78
N LYS A 171 -35.22 -3.34 -18.90
CA LYS A 171 -35.49 -1.94 -19.12
C LYS A 171 -34.19 -1.20 -19.30
N GLU A 172 -34.09 -0.55 -20.43
CA GLU A 172 -33.07 0.42 -20.79
C GLU A 172 -33.04 1.58 -19.77
N ILE A 173 -31.84 2.02 -19.42
CA ILE A 173 -31.62 3.11 -18.47
C ILE A 173 -31.88 4.43 -19.25
N GLY A 174 -33.01 5.06 -18.99
CA GLY A 174 -33.39 6.34 -19.60
C GLY A 174 -32.76 7.56 -18.91
N PRO A 175 -32.74 8.74 -19.55
CA PRO A 175 -32.08 9.97 -19.09
C PRO A 175 -32.55 10.50 -17.72
N SER A 176 -33.72 10.16 -17.27
CA SER A 176 -34.31 10.59 -15.99
C SER A 176 -33.61 10.07 -14.75
N THR A 177 -32.79 9.01 -14.88
CA THR A 177 -32.04 8.42 -13.76
C THR A 177 -30.82 9.26 -13.38
N LEU A 178 -30.24 9.99 -14.33
CA LEU A 178 -29.09 10.88 -14.11
C LEU A 178 -29.49 12.18 -13.39
N GLU A 179 -30.64 12.75 -13.71
CA GLU A 179 -31.14 13.96 -13.03
C GLU A 179 -31.52 13.70 -11.58
N ASN A 180 -32.13 12.57 -11.28
CA ASN A 180 -32.43 12.16 -9.88
C ASN A 180 -31.16 11.90 -9.07
N ALA A 181 -30.11 11.32 -9.67
CA ALA A 181 -28.82 11.13 -9.01
C ALA A 181 -28.13 12.48 -8.71
N GLN A 182 -28.26 13.47 -9.58
CA GLN A 182 -27.68 14.81 -9.35
C GLN A 182 -28.46 15.61 -8.30
N LYS A 183 -29.76 15.45 -8.22
CA LYS A 183 -30.61 16.12 -7.22
C LYS A 183 -30.36 15.56 -5.81
N THR A 184 -30.30 14.27 -5.68
CA THR A 184 -29.93 13.59 -4.43
C THR A 184 -28.52 13.96 -3.96
N LYS A 185 -27.58 14.18 -4.91
CA LYS A 185 -26.21 14.62 -4.63
C LYS A 185 -26.13 16.04 -4.05
N LYS A 186 -27.00 16.95 -4.54
CA LYS A 186 -27.05 18.33 -4.05
C LYS A 186 -27.66 18.41 -2.64
N GLU A 187 -28.69 17.63 -2.37
CA GLU A 187 -29.35 17.57 -1.07
C GLU A 187 -28.45 16.96 0.02
N HIS A 188 -27.58 16.00 -0.32
CA HIS A 188 -26.60 15.41 0.62
C HIS A 188 -25.41 16.34 0.93
N LEU A 189 -25.03 17.24 -0.01
CA LEU A 189 -24.01 18.25 0.24
C LEU A 189 -24.51 19.37 1.16
N GLU A 190 -25.79 19.68 1.10
CA GLU A 190 -26.42 20.75 1.88
C GLU A 190 -26.86 20.30 3.29
N SER A 191 -27.04 19.02 3.52
CA SER A 191 -27.62 18.49 4.77
C SER A 191 -26.64 18.26 5.91
N GLY A 192 -25.36 18.64 5.82
CA GLY A 192 -24.40 18.59 6.94
C GLY A 192 -24.27 17.23 7.64
N GLN A 193 -24.61 16.14 6.96
CA GLN A 193 -24.51 14.80 7.53
C GLN A 193 -23.05 14.43 7.79
N ASN A 194 -22.82 13.96 8.99
CA ASN A 194 -21.53 13.64 9.57
C ASN A 194 -20.74 12.70 8.65
N LEU A 195 -19.73 13.21 7.95
CA LEU A 195 -18.89 12.46 6.99
C LEU A 195 -18.19 11.24 7.61
N LYS A 196 -18.04 11.21 8.94
CA LYS A 196 -17.51 10.07 9.69
C LYS A 196 -18.33 8.79 9.53
N GLN A 197 -19.61 8.89 9.20
CA GLN A 197 -20.49 7.72 9.06
C GLN A 197 -20.50 7.10 7.65
N GLN A 198 -19.98 7.80 6.62
CA GLN A 198 -20.13 7.34 5.23
C GLN A 198 -18.93 6.56 4.67
N GLY A 199 -17.78 6.53 5.34
CA GLY A 199 -16.60 5.71 5.00
C GLY A 199 -15.94 5.99 3.65
N ILE A 200 -16.70 6.03 2.55
CA ILE A 200 -16.21 6.28 1.19
C ILE A 200 -17.07 7.33 0.51
N TYR A 201 -16.42 8.32 -0.09
CA TYR A 201 -17.06 9.40 -0.83
C TYR A 201 -16.43 9.55 -2.22
N ILE A 202 -17.27 9.64 -3.26
CA ILE A 202 -16.82 9.81 -4.64
C ILE A 202 -17.43 11.09 -5.18
N SER A 203 -16.57 12.00 -5.65
CA SER A 203 -16.98 13.23 -6.33
C SER A 203 -16.38 13.30 -7.73
N VAL A 204 -17.01 14.09 -8.60
CA VAL A 204 -16.53 14.36 -9.95
C VAL A 204 -16.41 15.86 -10.13
N ALA A 205 -15.22 16.32 -10.51
CA ALA A 205 -14.94 17.72 -10.78
C ALA A 205 -14.70 17.97 -12.28
N PRO A 206 -14.97 19.18 -12.80
CA PRO A 206 -14.83 19.49 -14.23
C PRO A 206 -13.35 19.69 -14.66
N SER A 207 -12.43 19.88 -13.73
CA SER A 207 -11.01 20.10 -14.01
C SER A 207 -10.13 19.71 -12.81
N PRO A 208 -8.83 19.45 -13.02
CA PRO A 208 -7.88 19.16 -11.93
C PRO A 208 -7.83 20.28 -10.88
N ARG A 209 -7.92 21.54 -11.30
CA ARG A 209 -7.99 22.69 -10.38
C ARG A 209 -9.23 22.65 -9.51
N ALA A 210 -10.41 22.42 -10.12
CA ALA A 210 -11.68 22.34 -9.38
C ALA A 210 -11.72 21.15 -8.42
N GLU A 211 -11.08 20.04 -8.78
CA GLU A 211 -10.92 18.87 -7.92
C GLU A 211 -10.12 19.21 -6.65
N LEU A 212 -8.98 19.89 -6.80
CA LEU A 212 -8.19 20.35 -5.67
C LEU A 212 -8.92 21.39 -4.81
N GLU A 213 -9.61 22.34 -5.42
CA GLU A 213 -10.41 23.32 -4.68
C GLU A 213 -11.50 22.66 -3.83
N GLU A 214 -12.15 21.63 -4.36
CA GLU A 214 -13.14 20.84 -3.62
C GLU A 214 -12.48 20.03 -2.49
N THR A 215 -11.35 19.39 -2.77
CA THR A 215 -10.56 18.68 -1.77
C THR A 215 -10.17 19.59 -0.61
N VAL A 216 -9.68 20.78 -0.89
CA VAL A 216 -9.31 21.78 0.13
C VAL A 216 -10.53 22.23 0.95
N ARG A 217 -11.69 22.46 0.29
CA ARG A 217 -12.92 22.80 1.02
C ARG A 217 -13.35 21.70 1.97
N LEU A 218 -13.24 20.44 1.51
CA LEU A 218 -13.56 19.28 2.32
C LEU A 218 -12.63 19.17 3.54
N ILE A 219 -11.31 19.25 3.33
CA ILE A 219 -10.31 19.22 4.41
C ILE A 219 -10.60 20.33 5.44
N ARG A 220 -10.77 21.58 4.99
CA ARG A 220 -11.04 22.69 5.89
C ARG A 220 -12.35 22.54 6.65
N ARG A 221 -13.38 21.97 6.05
CA ARG A 221 -14.64 21.65 6.72
C ARG A 221 -14.40 20.63 7.82
N MET A 222 -13.73 19.53 7.53
CA MET A 222 -13.45 18.47 8.51
C MET A 222 -12.58 18.97 9.69
N VAL A 223 -11.60 19.83 9.39
CA VAL A 223 -10.78 20.45 10.46
C VAL A 223 -11.62 21.34 11.37
N ARG A 224 -12.54 22.13 10.81
CA ARG A 224 -13.36 23.07 11.60
C ARG A 224 -14.53 22.40 12.34
N GLU A 225 -15.22 21.50 11.66
CA GLU A 225 -16.46 20.92 12.17
C GLU A 225 -16.21 19.63 12.94
N GLU A 226 -15.26 18.81 12.48
CA GLU A 226 -14.95 17.52 13.08
C GLU A 226 -13.69 17.53 13.94
N LYS A 227 -13.03 18.72 14.07
CA LYS A 227 -11.79 18.91 14.87
C LYS A 227 -10.65 17.98 14.48
N MET A 228 -10.59 17.59 13.23
CA MET A 228 -9.45 16.85 12.68
C MET A 228 -8.24 17.79 12.52
N ARG A 229 -7.05 17.22 12.53
CA ARG A 229 -5.80 17.98 12.31
C ARG A 229 -5.38 17.84 10.86
N TYR A 230 -4.66 18.80 10.31
CA TYR A 230 -4.15 18.71 8.94
C TYR A 230 -3.28 17.47 8.70
N GLN A 231 -2.53 17.03 9.71
CA GLN A 231 -1.74 15.80 9.65
C GLN A 231 -2.55 14.48 9.57
N ASP A 232 -3.86 14.55 9.80
CA ASP A 232 -4.74 13.39 9.70
C ASP A 232 -5.23 13.15 8.26
N PHE A 233 -4.81 14.01 7.30
CA PHE A 233 -5.17 13.91 5.88
C PHE A 233 -3.96 13.53 5.03
N ALA A 234 -4.21 12.73 4.00
CA ALA A 234 -3.28 12.49 2.92
C ALA A 234 -3.99 12.69 1.58
N VAL A 235 -3.37 13.44 0.68
CA VAL A 235 -3.84 13.63 -0.69
C VAL A 235 -2.93 12.88 -1.64
N LEU A 236 -3.49 11.95 -2.39
CA LEU A 236 -2.75 11.08 -3.30
C LEU A 236 -3.18 11.37 -4.75
N THR A 237 -2.21 11.45 -5.65
CA THR A 237 -2.46 11.60 -7.08
C THR A 237 -1.61 10.62 -7.88
N GLY A 238 -2.14 10.16 -9.02
CA GLY A 238 -1.39 9.33 -9.96
C GLY A 238 -0.40 10.12 -10.83
N ASP A 239 -0.60 11.44 -10.97
CA ASP A 239 0.26 12.32 -11.79
C ASP A 239 0.50 13.67 -11.10
N LEU A 240 1.67 13.80 -10.51
CA LEU A 240 2.07 15.02 -9.82
C LEU A 240 2.37 16.17 -10.81
N SER A 241 2.69 15.89 -12.07
CA SER A 241 2.96 16.92 -13.08
C SER A 241 1.71 17.77 -13.38
N ILE A 242 0.55 17.13 -13.36
CA ILE A 242 -0.74 17.79 -13.59
C ILE A 242 -1.19 18.57 -12.35
N TYR A 243 -1.04 17.97 -11.17
CA TYR A 243 -1.64 18.51 -9.93
C TYR A 243 -0.69 19.37 -9.10
N GLY A 244 0.64 19.15 -9.22
CA GLY A 244 1.62 19.74 -8.30
C GLY A 244 1.63 21.26 -8.26
N THR A 245 1.49 21.94 -9.41
CA THR A 245 1.45 23.40 -9.48
C THR A 245 0.19 23.97 -8.82
N TYR A 246 -0.97 23.37 -9.13
CA TYR A 246 -2.24 23.79 -8.53
C TYR A 246 -2.30 23.48 -7.03
N ALA A 247 -1.76 22.35 -6.61
CA ALA A 247 -1.74 21.94 -5.21
C ALA A 247 -0.97 22.96 -4.37
N ARG A 248 0.23 23.35 -4.80
CA ARG A 248 1.04 24.35 -4.09
C ARG A 248 0.30 25.67 -3.97
N GLU A 249 -0.18 26.21 -5.08
CA GLU A 249 -0.91 27.50 -5.11
C GLU A 249 -2.14 27.48 -4.19
N ILE A 250 -2.97 26.43 -4.31
CA ILE A 250 -4.25 26.37 -3.62
C ILE A 250 -4.08 26.08 -2.12
N PHE A 251 -3.15 25.20 -1.76
CA PHE A 251 -2.91 24.85 -0.36
C PHE A 251 -2.32 26.04 0.40
N GLU A 252 -1.31 26.71 -0.15
CA GLU A 252 -0.74 27.95 0.42
C GLU A 252 -1.80 29.04 0.58
N LYS A 253 -2.59 29.32 -0.47
CA LYS A 253 -3.68 30.32 -0.44
C LYS A 253 -4.74 30.01 0.60
N CYS A 254 -4.97 28.74 0.90
CA CYS A 254 -5.97 28.31 1.87
C CYS A 254 -5.41 28.05 3.26
N GLY A 255 -4.11 28.28 3.48
CA GLY A 255 -3.42 28.08 4.77
C GLY A 255 -3.38 26.61 5.21
N ILE A 256 -3.27 25.69 4.23
CA ILE A 256 -3.02 24.28 4.51
C ILE A 256 -1.50 24.06 4.44
N PRO A 257 -0.87 23.53 5.50
CA PRO A 257 0.58 23.33 5.57
C PRO A 257 1.07 22.25 4.60
#